data_20ea88daa344b9b6792730d96acce6b9
#
_entry.id   20ea88daa344b9b6792730d96acce6b9
#
_cell.length_a   1.000
_cell.length_b   1.000
_cell.length_c   1.000
_cell.angle_alpha   90.00
_cell.angle_beta   90.00
_cell.angle_gamma   90.00
#
_symmetry.space_group_name_H-M   'P 1'
#
loop_
_entity.id
_entity.type
_entity.pdbx_description
1 polymer ?
#
loop_
_entity_poly.entity_id
_entity_poly.type
_entity_poly.pdbx_seq_one_letter_code
_entity_poly.pdbx_strand_id
1 'polypeptide(L)'
;MEFAYPLVLLLLAAVPALAWLRFSPRRRASVAHPEGERLAGLPRSPWLKLRWLPPALFAAGLALLVAAAARPRKGLAESRVETEGHDIVLLVDTSTSMRETDFSTGTRRLDRLQAAKEVIGKFIEARKDDRIGIVAFAAMPYAITPLSTDHGWLLSQLDFLQTGMLEDGTAIGDAIASAANRLRDSAAESKIIVLLTDGINNAGRLSPMEAAEAAGALGIKIYTVGAAGEARRGGLGGLFAFPSAGEIDEETLKAVAGATGGEYFRASDLAGLERTYEQIDAMEATKVELEAYTRYEDKGMPFLAAGLALLLLEALLGATRLGRLPA
;
A
#
# COMPACT_ATOMS: atom_id res chain seq x y z
N MET A 1 11.99 -5.42 -22.50
CA MET A 1 12.27 -3.98 -22.71
C MET A 1 11.08 -3.38 -23.43
N GLU A 2 10.50 -2.34 -22.89
CA GLU A 2 9.39 -1.61 -23.50
C GLU A 2 9.88 -0.21 -23.90
N PHE A 3 9.26 0.37 -24.90
CA PHE A 3 9.56 1.74 -25.33
C PHE A 3 8.50 2.70 -24.79
N ALA A 4 8.95 3.81 -24.18
CA ALA A 4 8.02 4.85 -23.71
C ALA A 4 7.27 5.50 -24.87
N TYR A 5 7.97 5.70 -26.00
CA TYR A 5 7.43 6.35 -27.18
C TYR A 5 7.65 5.50 -28.44
N PRO A 6 6.88 4.42 -28.66
CA PRO A 6 7.09 3.50 -29.79
C PRO A 6 6.91 4.19 -31.15
N LEU A 7 6.08 5.22 -31.24
CA LEU A 7 5.87 5.99 -32.48
C LEU A 7 7.13 6.70 -32.97
N VAL A 8 8.07 7.03 -32.08
CA VAL A 8 9.35 7.66 -32.44
C VAL A 8 10.20 6.73 -33.30
N LEU A 9 10.03 5.40 -33.17
CA LEU A 9 10.74 4.42 -34.00
C LEU A 9 10.37 4.53 -35.49
N LEU A 10 9.24 5.12 -35.85
CA LEU A 10 8.88 5.38 -37.25
C LEU A 10 9.89 6.32 -37.95
N LEU A 11 10.60 7.16 -37.18
CA LEU A 11 11.67 8.01 -37.71
C LEU A 11 12.85 7.21 -38.26
N LEU A 12 13.01 5.92 -37.88
CA LEU A 12 14.01 5.05 -38.48
C LEU A 12 13.85 4.92 -39.99
N ALA A 13 12.61 5.02 -40.51
CA ALA A 13 12.35 5.00 -41.95
C ALA A 13 12.94 6.22 -42.68
N ALA A 14 13.14 7.32 -42.00
CA ALA A 14 13.76 8.52 -42.57
C ALA A 14 15.31 8.45 -42.59
N VAL A 15 15.93 7.58 -41.80
CA VAL A 15 17.40 7.48 -41.66
C VAL A 15 18.09 7.20 -43.03
N PRO A 16 17.66 6.20 -43.82
CA PRO A 16 18.28 5.94 -45.13
C PRO A 16 18.11 7.11 -46.10
N ALA A 17 16.99 7.80 -46.07
CA ALA A 17 16.74 8.98 -46.92
C ALA A 17 17.66 10.11 -46.55
N LEU A 18 17.87 10.39 -45.23
CA LEU A 18 18.76 11.41 -44.74
C LEU A 18 20.25 11.07 -45.06
N ALA A 19 20.64 9.81 -44.88
CA ALA A 19 21.98 9.36 -45.28
C ALA A 19 22.21 9.51 -46.78
N TRP A 20 21.24 9.15 -47.64
CA TRP A 20 21.32 9.34 -49.07
C TRP A 20 21.40 10.81 -49.46
N LEU A 21 20.60 11.70 -48.87
CA LEU A 21 20.62 13.13 -49.08
C LEU A 21 21.97 13.73 -48.74
N ARG A 22 22.58 13.31 -47.62
CA ARG A 22 23.88 13.84 -47.12
C ARG A 22 25.08 13.38 -47.99
N PHE A 23 25.07 12.12 -48.44
CA PHE A 23 26.22 11.50 -49.11
C PHE A 23 25.98 11.31 -50.62
N SER A 24 24.88 11.81 -51.19
CA SER A 24 24.59 11.71 -52.60
C SER A 24 25.65 12.42 -53.44
N PRO A 25 26.19 11.77 -54.50
CA PRO A 25 27.20 12.35 -55.37
C PRO A 25 26.70 13.59 -56.12
N ARG A 26 25.38 13.78 -56.28
CA ARG A 26 24.80 14.95 -56.98
C ARG A 26 25.04 16.28 -56.31
N ARG A 27 25.46 16.32 -55.06
CA ARG A 27 25.77 17.53 -54.30
C ARG A 27 27.28 17.83 -54.21
N ARG A 28 28.15 16.99 -54.80
CA ARG A 28 29.57 17.22 -54.80
C ARG A 28 29.90 18.03 -56.05
N ALA A 29 30.58 19.19 -55.84
CA ALA A 29 31.10 19.98 -56.94
C ALA A 29 32.12 19.12 -57.70
N SER A 30 31.86 18.83 -58.95
CA SER A 30 32.81 18.20 -59.84
C SER A 30 33.63 19.29 -60.54
N VAL A 31 34.95 19.22 -60.44
CA VAL A 31 35.85 20.10 -61.16
C VAL A 31 36.30 19.33 -62.41
N ALA A 32 35.98 19.87 -63.55
CA ALA A 32 36.49 19.31 -64.82
C ALA A 32 38.00 19.55 -64.88
N HIS A 33 38.78 18.49 -64.82
CA HIS A 33 40.25 18.57 -64.95
C HIS A 33 40.69 18.18 -66.35
N PRO A 34 41.46 18.97 -67.05
CA PRO A 34 41.81 18.71 -68.42
C PRO A 34 42.64 17.44 -68.67
N GLU A 35 43.25 16.88 -67.66
CA GLU A 35 44.01 15.62 -67.69
C GLU A 35 43.29 14.44 -67.06
N GLY A 36 41.97 14.45 -66.99
CA GLY A 36 41.15 13.41 -66.33
C GLY A 36 41.40 12.00 -66.89
N GLU A 37 41.70 11.85 -68.20
CA GLU A 37 42.04 10.57 -68.79
C GLU A 37 43.35 9.96 -68.30
N ARG A 38 44.37 10.78 -68.03
CA ARG A 38 45.64 10.33 -67.45
C ARG A 38 45.53 9.87 -66.00
N LEU A 39 44.63 10.48 -65.25
CA LEU A 39 44.34 10.12 -63.84
C LEU A 39 43.55 8.84 -63.73
N ALA A 40 42.77 8.46 -64.77
CA ALA A 40 41.99 7.23 -64.81
C ALA A 40 42.84 5.94 -64.75
N GLY A 41 44.11 6.02 -65.19
CA GLY A 41 45.06 4.89 -65.19
C GLY A 41 45.80 4.66 -63.86
N LEU A 42 45.62 5.52 -62.86
CA LEU A 42 46.31 5.37 -61.58
C LEU A 42 45.76 4.23 -60.75
N PRO A 43 46.63 3.50 -59.98
CA PRO A 43 46.17 2.46 -59.08
C PRO A 43 45.22 3.03 -58.03
N ARG A 44 44.05 2.38 -57.89
CA ARG A 44 43.00 2.78 -56.95
C ARG A 44 43.51 2.66 -55.53
N SER A 45 43.51 3.75 -54.79
CA SER A 45 43.88 3.77 -53.35
C SER A 45 43.06 2.78 -52.53
N PRO A 46 43.65 1.99 -51.64
CA PRO A 46 42.94 1.09 -50.77
C PRO A 46 41.89 1.80 -49.91
N TRP A 47 42.07 3.10 -49.65
CA TRP A 47 41.12 3.94 -48.94
C TRP A 47 39.75 4.10 -49.64
N LEU A 48 39.71 3.93 -50.94
CA LEU A 48 38.44 3.91 -51.71
C LEU A 48 37.47 2.79 -51.26
N LYS A 49 38.01 1.67 -50.76
CA LYS A 49 37.21 0.59 -50.22
C LYS A 49 36.46 0.98 -48.93
N LEU A 50 36.98 1.98 -48.19
CA LEU A 50 36.36 2.45 -46.94
C LEU A 50 35.37 3.60 -47.13
N ARG A 51 35.08 4.02 -48.36
CA ARG A 51 34.14 5.14 -48.66
C ARG A 51 32.71 4.91 -48.15
N TRP A 52 32.32 3.68 -47.91
CA TRP A 52 31.03 3.35 -47.36
C TRP A 52 30.95 3.57 -45.84
N LEU A 53 32.08 3.70 -45.15
CA LEU A 53 32.16 3.78 -43.71
C LEU A 53 31.50 5.08 -43.16
N PRO A 54 31.76 6.29 -43.66
CA PRO A 54 31.10 7.50 -43.15
C PRO A 54 29.58 7.47 -43.28
N PRO A 55 28.95 7.09 -44.43
CA PRO A 55 27.49 6.99 -44.50
C PRO A 55 26.91 5.91 -43.57
N ALA A 56 27.64 4.81 -43.39
CA ALA A 56 27.21 3.76 -42.44
C ALA A 56 27.26 4.23 -41.01
N LEU A 57 28.31 4.91 -40.59
CA LEU A 57 28.45 5.49 -39.23
C LEU A 57 27.37 6.54 -38.97
N PHE A 58 27.09 7.40 -39.94
CA PHE A 58 26.03 8.39 -39.87
C PHE A 58 24.67 7.75 -39.69
N ALA A 59 24.34 6.76 -40.52
CA ALA A 59 23.08 6.05 -40.43
C ALA A 59 22.92 5.28 -39.09
N ALA A 60 23.96 4.58 -38.64
CA ALA A 60 24.00 3.88 -37.39
C ALA A 60 23.87 4.84 -36.18
N GLY A 61 24.61 5.96 -36.19
CA GLY A 61 24.53 6.99 -35.16
C GLY A 61 23.11 7.57 -35.05
N LEU A 62 22.51 7.92 -36.19
CA LEU A 62 21.15 8.46 -36.23
C LEU A 62 20.11 7.45 -35.74
N ALA A 63 20.25 6.17 -36.14
CA ALA A 63 19.37 5.10 -35.68
C ALA A 63 19.44 4.90 -34.16
N LEU A 64 20.64 4.96 -33.56
CA LEU A 64 20.82 4.87 -32.12
C LEU A 64 20.24 6.10 -31.39
N LEU A 65 20.31 7.30 -31.96
CA LEU A 65 19.66 8.49 -31.41
C LEU A 65 18.13 8.36 -31.44
N VAL A 66 17.57 7.83 -32.52
CA VAL A 66 16.12 7.54 -32.59
C VAL A 66 15.71 6.49 -31.56
N ALA A 67 16.52 5.42 -31.38
CA ALA A 67 16.28 4.43 -30.35
C ALA A 67 16.36 5.01 -28.93
N ALA A 68 17.32 5.91 -28.67
CA ALA A 68 17.42 6.65 -27.40
C ALA A 68 16.21 7.55 -27.16
N ALA A 69 15.73 8.26 -28.19
CA ALA A 69 14.55 9.12 -28.12
C ALA A 69 13.27 8.34 -27.88
N ALA A 70 13.19 7.07 -28.33
CA ALA A 70 12.07 6.16 -28.03
C ALA A 70 12.07 5.70 -26.55
N ARG A 71 13.08 6.07 -25.75
CA ARG A 71 13.26 5.79 -24.32
C ARG A 71 13.01 4.31 -23.98
N PRO A 72 13.94 3.41 -24.32
CA PRO A 72 13.86 2.02 -23.92
C PRO A 72 13.92 1.93 -22.40
N ARG A 73 12.91 1.26 -21.80
CA ARG A 73 12.79 1.09 -20.34
C ARG A 73 12.63 -0.37 -19.99
N LYS A 74 13.15 -0.72 -18.83
CA LYS A 74 12.94 -2.02 -18.22
C LYS A 74 12.04 -1.82 -17.01
N GLY A 75 10.89 -2.49 -16.98
CA GLY A 75 10.07 -2.57 -15.79
C GLY A 75 10.89 -3.29 -14.71
N LEU A 76 11.21 -2.60 -13.63
CA LEU A 76 11.62 -3.24 -12.39
C LEU A 76 10.31 -3.71 -11.76
N ALA A 77 10.11 -5.02 -11.72
CA ALA A 77 9.04 -5.61 -10.96
C ALA A 77 9.37 -5.51 -9.46
N GLU A 78 9.51 -4.30 -8.95
CA GLU A 78 9.19 -4.04 -7.58
C GLU A 78 7.70 -3.74 -7.56
N SER A 79 6.92 -4.80 -7.46
CA SER A 79 5.59 -4.72 -6.90
C SER A 79 5.78 -4.30 -5.43
N ARG A 80 6.02 -3.02 -5.20
CA ARG A 80 5.64 -2.44 -3.94
C ARG A 80 4.12 -2.35 -4.04
N VAL A 81 3.48 -3.40 -3.60
CA VAL A 81 2.09 -3.34 -3.17
C VAL A 81 2.14 -2.33 -2.01
N GLU A 82 1.90 -1.06 -2.28
CA GLU A 82 1.42 -0.19 -1.23
C GLU A 82 0.03 -0.71 -0.93
N THR A 83 -0.03 -1.73 -0.10
CA THR A 83 -1.22 -2.09 0.62
C THR A 83 -1.46 -0.87 1.49
N GLU A 84 -2.42 -0.03 1.12
CA GLU A 84 -2.92 0.98 2.03
C GLU A 84 -3.55 0.21 3.18
N GLY A 85 -2.76 0.01 4.24
CA GLY A 85 -3.18 -0.69 5.43
C GLY A 85 -4.32 0.09 6.09
N HIS A 86 -5.20 -0.62 6.79
CA HIS A 86 -6.24 -0.02 7.60
C HIS A 86 -5.63 0.61 8.85
N ASP A 87 -6.22 1.70 9.31
CA ASP A 87 -5.94 2.23 10.64
C ASP A 87 -7.03 1.74 11.60
N ILE A 88 -6.62 0.89 12.52
CA ILE A 88 -7.52 0.21 13.44
C ILE A 88 -7.24 0.63 14.88
N VAL A 89 -8.25 1.06 15.61
CA VAL A 89 -8.15 1.25 17.06
C VAL A 89 -9.00 0.20 17.76
N LEU A 90 -8.36 -0.61 18.58
CA LEU A 90 -8.99 -1.60 19.44
C LEU A 90 -9.34 -0.96 20.77
N LEU A 91 -10.64 -0.86 21.06
CA LEU A 91 -11.17 -0.43 22.35
C LEU A 91 -11.46 -1.64 23.22
N VAL A 92 -10.71 -1.81 24.30
CA VAL A 92 -10.82 -2.98 25.18
C VAL A 92 -11.32 -2.55 26.55
N ASP A 93 -12.47 -3.07 26.92
CA ASP A 93 -13.04 -2.89 28.24
C ASP A 93 -12.18 -3.60 29.29
N THR A 94 -11.83 -2.88 30.36
CA THR A 94 -11.05 -3.39 31.50
C THR A 94 -11.78 -3.20 32.83
N SER A 95 -13.09 -2.95 32.79
CA SER A 95 -13.96 -2.86 33.95
C SER A 95 -13.98 -4.18 34.74
N THR A 96 -14.47 -4.13 35.95
CA THR A 96 -14.43 -5.29 36.86
C THR A 96 -15.32 -6.45 36.39
N SER A 97 -16.36 -6.20 35.58
CA SER A 97 -17.19 -7.22 34.93
C SER A 97 -16.38 -8.15 34.02
N MET A 98 -15.33 -7.67 33.39
CA MET A 98 -14.43 -8.46 32.55
C MET A 98 -13.64 -9.56 33.29
N ARG A 99 -13.75 -9.64 34.62
CA ARG A 99 -13.23 -10.76 35.44
C ARG A 99 -14.10 -12.00 35.41
N GLU A 100 -15.31 -11.93 34.88
CA GLU A 100 -16.19 -13.10 34.83
C GLU A 100 -15.56 -14.22 34.00
N THR A 101 -15.64 -15.46 34.52
CA THR A 101 -14.97 -16.65 33.94
C THR A 101 -15.93 -17.49 33.11
N ASP A 102 -16.84 -16.87 32.39
CA ASP A 102 -17.88 -17.52 31.59
C ASP A 102 -17.38 -17.93 30.18
N PHE A 103 -16.21 -17.44 29.75
CA PHE A 103 -15.53 -17.82 28.51
C PHE A 103 -14.62 -19.05 28.65
N SER A 104 -14.79 -19.80 29.70
CA SER A 104 -13.97 -20.98 29.97
C SER A 104 -14.27 -22.12 28.98
N THR A 105 -13.22 -22.76 28.45
CA THR A 105 -13.32 -23.88 27.50
C THR A 105 -12.81 -25.16 28.17
N GLY A 106 -13.69 -26.14 28.41
CA GLY A 106 -13.32 -27.44 28.96
C GLY A 106 -12.60 -27.32 30.31
N THR A 107 -11.32 -27.63 30.35
CA THR A 107 -10.46 -27.60 31.56
C THR A 107 -9.82 -26.25 31.83
N ARG A 108 -9.80 -25.31 30.84
CA ARG A 108 -9.15 -24.02 30.94
C ARG A 108 -10.15 -22.96 31.40
N ARG A 109 -9.92 -22.39 32.57
CA ARG A 109 -10.68 -21.25 33.06
C ARG A 109 -10.09 -19.96 32.51
N LEU A 110 -10.88 -19.23 31.73
CA LEU A 110 -10.54 -17.93 31.17
C LEU A 110 -11.56 -16.91 31.66
N ASP A 111 -11.07 -15.75 32.10
CA ASP A 111 -11.92 -14.58 32.26
C ASP A 111 -12.16 -13.91 30.88
N ARG A 112 -13.13 -13.00 30.80
CA ARG A 112 -13.50 -12.33 29.54
C ARG A 112 -12.34 -11.54 28.98
N LEU A 113 -11.55 -10.84 29.82
CA LEU A 113 -10.39 -10.08 29.36
C LEU A 113 -9.29 -10.99 28.83
N GLN A 114 -9.02 -12.14 29.47
CA GLN A 114 -8.05 -13.12 28.96
C GLN A 114 -8.49 -13.70 27.61
N ALA A 115 -9.76 -14.03 27.46
CA ALA A 115 -10.31 -14.49 26.18
C ALA A 115 -10.17 -13.39 25.10
N ALA A 116 -10.48 -12.14 25.44
CA ALA A 116 -10.32 -11.00 24.54
C ALA A 116 -8.86 -10.82 24.10
N LYS A 117 -7.90 -10.87 25.02
CA LYS A 117 -6.47 -10.75 24.74
C LYS A 117 -5.98 -11.85 23.80
N GLU A 118 -6.44 -13.09 23.99
CA GLU A 118 -6.06 -14.22 23.12
C GLU A 118 -6.55 -14.01 21.68
N VAL A 119 -7.80 -13.56 21.51
CA VAL A 119 -8.38 -13.33 20.18
C VAL A 119 -7.81 -12.07 19.51
N ILE A 120 -7.69 -10.99 20.25
CA ILE A 120 -7.08 -9.74 19.78
C ILE A 120 -5.62 -10.00 19.36
N GLY A 121 -4.88 -10.82 20.10
CA GLY A 121 -3.52 -11.19 19.73
C GLY A 121 -3.45 -11.87 18.37
N LYS A 122 -4.32 -12.86 18.12
CA LYS A 122 -4.43 -13.53 16.80
C LYS A 122 -4.82 -12.55 15.69
N PHE A 123 -5.74 -11.65 15.98
CA PHE A 123 -6.18 -10.61 15.04
C PHE A 123 -5.02 -9.68 14.64
N ILE A 124 -4.20 -9.24 15.62
CA ILE A 124 -3.02 -8.41 15.35
C ILE A 124 -1.99 -9.18 14.51
N GLU A 125 -1.72 -10.45 14.82
CA GLU A 125 -0.76 -11.27 14.09
C GLU A 125 -1.16 -11.52 12.63
N ALA A 126 -2.46 -11.59 12.34
CA ALA A 126 -2.98 -11.82 11.00
C ALA A 126 -2.83 -10.59 10.08
N ARG A 127 -2.71 -9.38 10.63
CA ARG A 127 -2.78 -8.10 9.89
C ARG A 127 -1.43 -7.40 9.78
N LYS A 128 -0.56 -7.91 8.89
CA LYS A 128 0.85 -7.46 8.78
C LYS A 128 1.02 -6.02 8.28
N ASP A 129 0.08 -5.52 7.50
CA ASP A 129 0.20 -4.25 6.79
C ASP A 129 -0.63 -3.12 7.46
N ASP A 130 -1.50 -3.47 8.42
CA ASP A 130 -2.37 -2.52 9.11
C ASP A 130 -1.64 -1.82 10.27
N ARG A 131 -2.00 -0.56 10.52
CA ARG A 131 -1.59 0.14 11.74
C ARG A 131 -2.65 -0.06 12.81
N ILE A 132 -2.25 -0.60 13.93
CA ILE A 132 -3.16 -0.92 15.03
C ILE A 132 -2.78 -0.11 16.26
N GLY A 133 -3.77 0.46 16.93
CA GLY A 133 -3.64 1.11 18.23
C GLY A 133 -4.55 0.46 19.26
N ILE A 134 -4.15 0.50 20.53
CA ILE A 134 -4.92 -0.09 21.64
C ILE A 134 -5.28 1.00 22.65
N VAL A 135 -6.56 1.06 23.00
CA VAL A 135 -7.09 1.92 24.05
C VAL A 135 -7.86 1.04 25.04
N ALA A 136 -7.42 0.99 26.27
CA ALA A 136 -8.18 0.39 27.37
C ALA A 136 -9.18 1.42 27.89
N PHE A 137 -10.31 0.97 28.39
CA PHE A 137 -11.25 1.85 29.07
C PHE A 137 -11.97 1.14 30.23
N ALA A 138 -12.39 1.92 31.18
CA ALA A 138 -13.30 1.61 32.26
C ALA A 138 -14.09 2.89 32.57
N ALA A 139 -14.01 3.52 33.76
CA ALA A 139 -14.62 4.82 34.02
C ALA A 139 -14.06 5.94 33.12
N MET A 140 -12.86 5.76 32.54
CA MET A 140 -12.24 6.65 31.57
C MET A 140 -11.41 5.88 30.56
N PRO A 141 -11.21 6.42 29.34
CA PRO A 141 -10.31 5.83 28.37
C PRO A 141 -8.84 6.11 28.71
N TYR A 142 -8.00 5.11 28.49
CA TYR A 142 -6.55 5.20 28.64
C TYR A 142 -5.84 4.61 27.42
N ALA A 143 -5.02 5.41 26.78
CA ALA A 143 -4.28 4.98 25.62
C ALA A 143 -3.10 4.08 26.02
N ILE A 144 -3.12 2.86 25.57
CA ILE A 144 -2.05 1.89 25.77
C ILE A 144 -0.98 2.06 24.69
N THR A 145 -1.40 2.10 23.41
CA THR A 145 -0.49 2.27 22.28
C THR A 145 -1.02 3.30 21.29
N PRO A 146 -0.14 4.06 20.63
CA PRO A 146 -0.52 4.78 19.39
C PRO A 146 -0.74 3.78 18.24
N LEU A 147 -1.19 4.29 17.08
CA LEU A 147 -1.21 3.51 15.84
C LEU A 147 0.23 3.11 15.46
N SER A 148 0.47 1.81 15.34
CA SER A 148 1.78 1.23 15.05
C SER A 148 1.66 0.02 14.13
N THR A 149 2.69 -0.21 13.32
CA THR A 149 2.91 -1.43 12.54
C THR A 149 3.82 -2.43 13.27
N ASP A 150 4.34 -2.05 14.45
CA ASP A 150 5.14 -2.96 15.29
C ASP A 150 4.22 -3.87 16.10
N HIS A 151 3.77 -4.94 15.47
CA HIS A 151 2.84 -5.90 16.08
C HIS A 151 3.47 -6.64 17.26
N GLY A 152 4.78 -6.87 17.25
CA GLY A 152 5.46 -7.49 18.40
C GLY A 152 5.38 -6.64 19.64
N TRP A 153 5.58 -5.33 19.51
CA TRP A 153 5.40 -4.37 20.59
C TRP A 153 3.93 -4.28 21.03
N LEU A 154 2.98 -4.23 20.08
CA LEU A 154 1.54 -4.20 20.39
C LEU A 154 1.11 -5.41 21.24
N LEU A 155 1.54 -6.63 20.87
CA LEU A 155 1.25 -7.85 21.61
C LEU A 155 1.81 -7.79 23.04
N SER A 156 3.04 -7.28 23.20
CA SER A 156 3.62 -7.10 24.55
C SER A 156 2.81 -6.12 25.39
N GLN A 157 2.28 -5.03 24.81
CA GLN A 157 1.44 -4.08 25.52
C GLN A 157 0.06 -4.66 25.86
N LEU A 158 -0.51 -5.46 24.95
CA LEU A 158 -1.78 -6.17 25.19
C LEU A 158 -1.68 -7.10 26.42
N ASP A 159 -0.53 -7.76 26.59
CA ASP A 159 -0.30 -8.67 27.73
C ASP A 159 -0.30 -7.95 29.08
N PHE A 160 0.07 -6.69 29.12
CA PHE A 160 0.03 -5.88 30.36
C PHE A 160 -1.37 -5.44 30.79
N LEU A 161 -2.39 -5.54 29.92
CA LEU A 161 -3.75 -5.17 30.27
C LEU A 161 -4.27 -6.05 31.41
N GLN A 162 -4.86 -5.44 32.43
CA GLN A 162 -5.45 -6.11 33.56
C GLN A 162 -6.75 -5.40 33.97
N THR A 163 -7.72 -6.17 34.42
CA THR A 163 -8.94 -5.61 35.01
C THR A 163 -8.64 -4.89 36.31
N GLY A 164 -9.23 -3.71 36.49
CA GLY A 164 -9.00 -2.88 37.68
C GLY A 164 -7.74 -2.04 37.62
N MET A 165 -7.08 -1.89 36.46
CA MET A 165 -6.02 -0.89 36.27
C MET A 165 -6.56 0.54 36.30
N LEU A 166 -7.82 0.72 35.89
CA LEU A 166 -8.52 1.98 35.88
C LEU A 166 -9.63 1.96 36.94
N GLU A 167 -10.12 3.16 37.31
CA GLU A 167 -11.31 3.29 38.14
C GLU A 167 -12.49 2.55 37.54
N ASP A 168 -13.28 1.89 38.37
CA ASP A 168 -14.37 1.04 37.88
C ASP A 168 -15.52 1.86 37.30
N GLY A 169 -16.08 1.33 36.23
CA GLY A 169 -17.12 1.95 35.42
C GLY A 169 -16.92 1.61 33.94
N THR A 170 -17.85 2.03 33.08
CA THR A 170 -17.81 1.73 31.65
C THR A 170 -18.21 2.97 30.86
N ALA A 171 -17.19 3.74 30.41
CA ALA A 171 -17.35 5.00 29.67
C ALA A 171 -17.22 4.77 28.16
N ILE A 172 -18.21 4.13 27.54
CA ILE A 172 -18.20 3.76 26.13
C ILE A 172 -18.09 5.00 25.23
N GLY A 173 -18.88 6.05 25.50
CA GLY A 173 -18.88 7.26 24.68
C GLY A 173 -17.54 7.96 24.68
N ASP A 174 -16.93 8.14 25.86
CA ASP A 174 -15.60 8.78 25.98
C ASP A 174 -14.51 7.89 25.33
N ALA A 175 -14.64 6.56 25.39
CA ALA A 175 -13.73 5.63 24.74
C ALA A 175 -13.79 5.75 23.21
N ILE A 176 -14.99 5.78 22.61
CA ILE A 176 -15.19 6.00 21.19
C ILE A 176 -14.60 7.35 20.77
N ALA A 177 -14.88 8.43 21.52
CA ALA A 177 -14.34 9.76 21.21
C ALA A 177 -12.79 9.78 21.27
N SER A 178 -12.20 9.09 22.26
CA SER A 178 -10.74 8.96 22.35
C SER A 178 -10.14 8.22 21.17
N ALA A 179 -10.77 7.14 20.69
CA ALA A 179 -10.35 6.39 19.52
C ALA A 179 -10.52 7.21 18.24
N ALA A 180 -11.67 7.87 18.08
CA ALA A 180 -11.95 8.72 16.92
C ALA A 180 -10.95 9.87 16.80
N ASN A 181 -10.57 10.48 17.90
CA ASN A 181 -9.54 11.53 17.91
C ASN A 181 -8.17 11.03 17.44
N ARG A 182 -7.83 9.76 17.64
CA ARG A 182 -6.58 9.14 17.16
C ARG A 182 -6.59 8.86 15.68
N LEU A 183 -7.78 8.58 15.14
CA LEU A 183 -8.00 8.31 13.72
C LEU A 183 -8.30 9.58 12.91
N ARG A 184 -8.57 10.70 13.56
CA ARG A 184 -8.99 11.95 12.90
C ARG A 184 -8.00 12.40 11.82
N ASP A 185 -6.72 12.43 12.16
CA ASP A 185 -5.66 12.93 11.28
C ASP A 185 -5.00 11.79 10.46
N SER A 186 -5.62 10.61 10.45
CA SER A 186 -5.17 9.48 9.64
C SER A 186 -5.43 9.71 8.16
N ALA A 187 -4.42 9.41 7.33
CA ALA A 187 -4.52 9.43 5.88
C ALA A 187 -4.99 8.09 5.29
N ALA A 188 -5.21 7.04 6.12
CA ALA A 188 -5.69 5.75 5.65
C ALA A 188 -7.08 5.87 5.04
N GLU A 189 -7.32 5.13 3.96
CA GLU A 189 -8.62 5.10 3.27
C GLU A 189 -9.71 4.47 4.16
N SER A 190 -9.36 3.43 4.92
CA SER A 190 -10.25 2.80 5.88
C SER A 190 -9.79 3.03 7.31
N LYS A 191 -10.68 3.61 8.12
CA LYS A 191 -10.51 3.92 9.55
C LYS A 191 -11.54 3.14 10.36
N ILE A 192 -11.06 2.31 11.29
CA ILE A 192 -11.89 1.34 11.98
C ILE A 192 -11.68 1.42 13.49
N ILE A 193 -12.78 1.36 14.22
CA ILE A 193 -12.79 1.13 15.66
C ILE A 193 -13.45 -0.23 15.91
N VAL A 194 -12.79 -1.08 16.68
CA VAL A 194 -13.38 -2.33 17.18
C VAL A 194 -13.55 -2.17 18.69
N LEU A 195 -14.80 -2.01 19.12
CA LEU A 195 -15.17 -1.85 20.53
C LEU A 195 -15.56 -3.20 21.11
N LEU A 196 -14.83 -3.67 22.10
CA LEU A 196 -15.14 -4.85 22.89
C LEU A 196 -15.57 -4.44 24.31
N THR A 197 -16.78 -4.80 24.70
CA THR A 197 -17.33 -4.54 26.04
C THR A 197 -18.30 -5.63 26.46
N ASP A 198 -18.47 -5.81 27.75
CA ASP A 198 -19.48 -6.69 28.36
C ASP A 198 -20.52 -5.90 29.18
N GLY A 199 -20.42 -4.56 29.20
CA GLY A 199 -21.16 -3.69 30.08
C GLY A 199 -22.11 -2.72 29.41
N ILE A 200 -22.84 -2.01 30.28
CA ILE A 200 -23.71 -0.88 29.95
C ILE A 200 -22.92 0.41 30.17
N ASN A 201 -23.10 1.40 29.32
CA ASN A 201 -22.51 2.72 29.55
C ASN A 201 -23.03 3.34 30.84
N ASN A 202 -22.19 3.44 31.88
CA ASN A 202 -22.56 3.97 33.20
C ASN A 202 -21.60 5.04 33.73
N ALA A 203 -20.60 5.42 32.91
CA ALA A 203 -19.61 6.45 33.23
C ALA A 203 -19.30 7.31 31.99
N GLY A 204 -18.47 8.32 32.16
CA GLY A 204 -18.05 9.23 31.10
C GLY A 204 -18.98 10.46 30.98
N ARG A 205 -18.61 11.35 30.04
CA ARG A 205 -19.31 12.61 29.78
C ARG A 205 -20.13 12.61 28.49
N LEU A 206 -19.68 11.83 27.50
CA LEU A 206 -20.33 11.69 26.21
C LEU A 206 -21.21 10.46 26.17
N SER A 207 -22.37 10.58 25.56
CA SER A 207 -23.17 9.38 25.29
C SER A 207 -22.51 8.58 24.16
N PRO A 208 -22.69 7.24 24.14
CA PRO A 208 -22.16 6.40 23.06
C PRO A 208 -22.64 6.83 21.68
N MET A 209 -23.89 7.30 21.57
CA MET A 209 -24.47 7.70 20.30
C MET A 209 -23.89 9.00 19.76
N GLU A 210 -23.73 10.02 20.62
CA GLU A 210 -23.07 11.29 20.22
C GLU A 210 -21.63 11.05 19.74
N ALA A 211 -20.90 10.15 20.44
CA ALA A 211 -19.54 9.80 20.04
C ALA A 211 -19.50 9.02 18.72
N ALA A 212 -20.47 8.14 18.48
CA ALA A 212 -20.62 7.41 17.21
C ALA A 212 -20.95 8.33 16.04
N GLU A 213 -21.88 9.27 16.22
CA GLU A 213 -22.21 10.27 15.19
C GLU A 213 -20.98 11.12 14.82
N ALA A 214 -20.22 11.55 15.83
CA ALA A 214 -18.96 12.29 15.60
C ALA A 214 -17.91 11.45 14.85
N ALA A 215 -17.79 10.16 15.18
CA ALA A 215 -16.88 9.23 14.48
C ALA A 215 -17.33 8.99 13.04
N GLY A 216 -18.64 8.80 12.82
CA GLY A 216 -19.22 8.64 11.48
C GLY A 216 -19.00 9.87 10.59
N ALA A 217 -19.09 11.10 11.15
CA ALA A 217 -18.78 12.34 10.43
C ALA A 217 -17.30 12.43 10.00
N LEU A 218 -16.39 11.70 10.66
CA LEU A 218 -14.97 11.57 10.29
C LEU A 218 -14.70 10.39 9.33
N GLY A 219 -15.77 9.70 8.88
CA GLY A 219 -15.62 8.51 8.02
C GLY A 219 -15.06 7.29 8.75
N ILE A 220 -15.22 7.22 10.07
CA ILE A 220 -14.71 6.12 10.90
C ILE A 220 -15.84 5.10 11.10
N LYS A 221 -15.60 3.83 10.80
CA LYS A 221 -16.53 2.73 11.08
C LYS A 221 -16.30 2.18 12.48
N ILE A 222 -17.38 1.83 13.15
CA ILE A 222 -17.32 1.21 14.49
C ILE A 222 -17.96 -0.17 14.45
N TYR A 223 -17.16 -1.19 14.69
CA TYR A 223 -17.64 -2.54 14.97
C TYR A 223 -17.76 -2.69 16.48
N THR A 224 -18.91 -3.19 16.94
CA THR A 224 -19.15 -3.38 18.36
C THR A 224 -19.29 -4.87 18.68
N VAL A 225 -18.56 -5.32 19.69
CA VAL A 225 -18.53 -6.73 20.13
C VAL A 225 -18.96 -6.79 21.57
N GLY A 226 -20.13 -7.37 21.79
CA GLY A 226 -20.66 -7.64 23.13
C GLY A 226 -20.16 -9.00 23.64
N ALA A 227 -19.31 -8.98 24.66
CA ALA A 227 -18.71 -10.17 25.23
C ALA A 227 -19.45 -10.59 26.51
N ALA A 228 -20.46 -11.44 26.41
CA ALA A 228 -21.12 -12.03 27.57
C ALA A 228 -21.48 -13.50 27.33
N GLY A 229 -21.03 -14.37 28.21
CA GLY A 229 -21.36 -15.78 28.20
C GLY A 229 -22.83 -16.02 28.36
N GLU A 230 -23.29 -17.21 27.97
CA GLU A 230 -24.64 -17.62 28.26
C GLU A 230 -24.86 -17.72 29.77
N ALA A 231 -25.79 -16.91 30.30
CA ALA A 231 -26.19 -17.03 31.70
C ALA A 231 -26.61 -18.50 31.96
N ARG A 232 -25.85 -19.20 32.81
CA ARG A 232 -26.24 -20.55 33.24
C ARG A 232 -27.60 -20.48 33.91
N ARG A 233 -28.69 -20.60 33.15
CA ARG A 233 -30.04 -20.78 33.61
C ARG A 233 -30.27 -22.23 34.11
N GLY A 234 -29.38 -22.70 34.98
CA GLY A 234 -29.46 -24.07 35.48
C GLY A 234 -29.30 -24.13 36.98
N GLY A 235 -30.43 -24.23 37.69
CA GLY A 235 -30.46 -24.47 39.12
C GLY A 235 -31.74 -23.90 39.77
N LEU A 236 -32.17 -24.47 40.91
CA LEU A 236 -33.29 -23.97 41.74
C LEU A 236 -33.18 -22.48 42.14
N GLY A 237 -32.08 -21.81 41.85
CA GLY A 237 -31.87 -20.36 42.05
C GLY A 237 -32.58 -19.48 41.02
N GLY A 238 -33.09 -20.01 39.90
CA GLY A 238 -33.75 -19.21 38.85
C GLY A 238 -35.09 -18.57 39.30
N LEU A 239 -35.65 -18.94 40.46
CA LEU A 239 -36.85 -18.32 40.98
C LEU A 239 -36.58 -17.01 41.76
N PHE A 240 -35.33 -16.71 42.07
CA PHE A 240 -34.88 -15.50 42.76
C PHE A 240 -33.75 -14.80 42.01
N ALA A 241 -33.70 -14.96 40.69
CA ALA A 241 -32.73 -14.26 39.86
C ALA A 241 -33.04 -12.76 39.89
N PHE A 242 -32.27 -12.03 40.70
CA PHE A 242 -32.08 -10.60 40.48
C PHE A 242 -31.47 -10.44 39.08
N PRO A 243 -31.81 -9.36 38.34
CA PRO A 243 -31.09 -9.04 37.07
C PRO A 243 -29.59 -9.09 37.39
N SER A 244 -28.92 -10.11 36.86
CA SER A 244 -27.46 -10.22 37.07
C SER A 244 -26.78 -9.02 36.42
N ALA A 245 -25.87 -8.41 37.15
CA ALA A 245 -24.99 -7.37 36.65
C ALA A 245 -24.15 -7.94 35.49
N GLY A 246 -24.67 -7.88 34.26
CA GLY A 246 -24.07 -8.51 33.08
C GLY A 246 -25.02 -8.49 31.88
N GLU A 247 -26.06 -7.68 31.92
CA GLU A 247 -26.94 -7.44 30.79
C GLU A 247 -26.23 -6.43 29.87
N ILE A 248 -25.78 -6.91 28.70
CA ILE A 248 -25.20 -6.05 27.65
C ILE A 248 -26.33 -5.18 27.09
N ASP A 249 -26.08 -3.88 26.96
CA ASP A 249 -26.98 -2.99 26.22
C ASP A 249 -26.78 -3.17 24.70
N GLU A 250 -27.34 -4.27 24.19
CA GLU A 250 -27.25 -4.60 22.77
C GLU A 250 -27.91 -3.53 21.89
N GLU A 251 -28.95 -2.85 22.36
CA GLU A 251 -29.64 -1.80 21.58
C GLU A 251 -28.69 -0.64 21.34
N THR A 252 -28.01 -0.14 22.36
CA THR A 252 -27.02 0.93 22.23
C THR A 252 -25.86 0.48 21.36
N LEU A 253 -25.32 -0.73 21.52
CA LEU A 253 -24.19 -1.21 20.71
C LEU A 253 -24.57 -1.38 19.23
N LYS A 254 -25.78 -1.88 18.93
CA LYS A 254 -26.30 -1.96 17.55
C LYS A 254 -26.51 -0.57 16.95
N ALA A 255 -27.02 0.37 17.72
CA ALA A 255 -27.23 1.75 17.27
C ALA A 255 -25.88 2.43 16.95
N VAL A 256 -24.88 2.27 17.81
CA VAL A 256 -23.52 2.81 17.62
C VAL A 256 -22.88 2.24 16.34
N ALA A 257 -22.93 0.93 16.13
CA ALA A 257 -22.40 0.30 14.93
C ALA A 257 -23.15 0.77 13.67
N GLY A 258 -24.48 0.74 13.70
CA GLY A 258 -25.33 1.15 12.57
C GLY A 258 -25.16 2.61 12.16
N ALA A 259 -24.95 3.52 13.11
CA ALA A 259 -24.72 4.95 12.85
C ALA A 259 -23.43 5.21 12.04
N THR A 260 -22.46 4.30 12.08
CA THR A 260 -21.15 4.44 11.42
C THR A 260 -20.95 3.51 10.23
N GLY A 261 -21.96 2.71 9.89
CA GLY A 261 -21.88 1.70 8.83
C GLY A 261 -21.07 0.45 9.21
N GLY A 262 -20.85 0.24 10.50
CA GLY A 262 -20.33 -1.00 11.06
C GLY A 262 -21.42 -1.99 11.45
N GLU A 263 -21.05 -3.05 12.18
CA GLU A 263 -21.96 -4.12 12.60
C GLU A 263 -21.73 -4.51 14.06
N TYR A 264 -22.81 -4.95 14.73
CA TYR A 264 -22.76 -5.48 16.09
C TYR A 264 -22.63 -7.00 16.06
N PHE A 265 -21.75 -7.53 16.90
CA PHE A 265 -21.55 -8.96 17.10
C PHE A 265 -21.73 -9.31 18.57
N ARG A 266 -22.31 -10.48 18.82
CA ARG A 266 -22.38 -11.05 20.16
C ARG A 266 -21.47 -12.26 20.26
N ALA A 267 -20.53 -12.23 21.19
CA ALA A 267 -19.66 -13.34 21.53
C ALA A 267 -20.06 -13.92 22.89
N SER A 268 -20.54 -15.16 22.90
CA SER A 268 -20.94 -15.87 24.13
C SER A 268 -19.88 -16.83 24.64
N ASP A 269 -18.87 -17.11 23.82
CA ASP A 269 -17.75 -18.00 24.13
C ASP A 269 -16.50 -17.59 23.33
N LEU A 270 -15.36 -18.23 23.62
CA LEU A 270 -14.09 -17.95 22.95
C LEU A 270 -14.19 -18.17 21.42
N ALA A 271 -14.86 -19.25 20.99
CA ALA A 271 -15.01 -19.55 19.56
C ALA A 271 -15.93 -18.55 18.85
N GLY A 272 -16.94 -18.02 19.55
CA GLY A 272 -17.78 -16.92 19.07
C GLY A 272 -16.98 -15.63 18.87
N LEU A 273 -16.11 -15.32 19.82
CA LEU A 273 -15.24 -14.15 19.75
C LEU A 273 -14.23 -14.27 18.59
N GLU A 274 -13.60 -15.43 18.41
CA GLU A 274 -12.71 -15.69 17.27
C GLU A 274 -13.44 -15.48 15.93
N ARG A 275 -14.61 -16.09 15.76
CA ARG A 275 -15.41 -15.94 14.54
C ARG A 275 -15.80 -14.49 14.26
N THR A 276 -16.11 -13.72 15.30
CA THR A 276 -16.43 -12.29 15.18
C THR A 276 -15.26 -11.50 14.58
N TYR A 277 -14.06 -11.71 15.08
CA TYR A 277 -12.86 -11.02 14.55
C TYR A 277 -12.52 -11.49 13.14
N GLU A 278 -12.70 -12.76 12.79
CA GLU A 278 -12.57 -13.28 11.42
C GLU A 278 -13.60 -12.65 10.47
N GLN A 279 -14.85 -12.41 10.92
CA GLN A 279 -15.87 -11.74 10.12
C GLN A 279 -15.52 -10.28 9.86
N ILE A 280 -15.06 -9.53 10.89
CA ILE A 280 -14.60 -8.16 10.74
C ILE A 280 -13.44 -8.11 9.74
N ASP A 281 -12.51 -9.05 9.81
CA ASP A 281 -11.40 -9.18 8.88
C ASP A 281 -11.88 -9.37 7.43
N ALA A 282 -12.80 -10.31 7.22
CA ALA A 282 -13.35 -10.59 5.90
C ALA A 282 -14.15 -9.41 5.30
N MET A 283 -14.86 -8.64 6.14
CA MET A 283 -15.65 -7.48 5.70
C MET A 283 -14.77 -6.32 5.22
N GLU A 284 -13.61 -6.12 5.81
CA GLU A 284 -12.70 -5.03 5.46
C GLU A 284 -11.65 -5.45 4.41
N ALA A 285 -11.29 -6.73 4.32
CA ALA A 285 -10.33 -7.25 3.32
C ALA A 285 -10.77 -7.04 1.85
N THR A 286 -12.05 -6.78 1.60
CA THR A 286 -12.64 -6.71 0.25
C THR A 286 -12.37 -5.38 -0.48
N LYS A 287 -11.74 -4.39 0.15
CA LYS A 287 -11.56 -3.03 -0.40
C LYS A 287 -10.15 -2.68 -0.86
N VAL A 288 -9.19 -3.56 -0.75
CA VAL A 288 -7.82 -3.27 -1.21
C VAL A 288 -7.75 -3.42 -2.72
N GLU A 289 -8.00 -2.35 -3.46
CA GLU A 289 -7.61 -2.28 -4.88
C GLU A 289 -6.08 -2.21 -4.96
N LEU A 290 -5.50 -3.27 -5.53
CA LEU A 290 -4.07 -3.38 -5.79
C LEU A 290 -3.69 -2.40 -6.91
N GLU A 291 -3.33 -1.17 -6.60
CA GLU A 291 -2.64 -0.30 -7.56
C GLU A 291 -1.18 -0.75 -7.70
N ALA A 292 -0.92 -1.55 -8.71
CA ALA A 292 0.42 -1.98 -9.04
C ALA A 292 1.19 -0.86 -9.75
N TYR A 293 1.98 -0.10 -9.05
CA TYR A 293 2.91 0.87 -9.65
C TYR A 293 4.14 0.15 -10.21
N THR A 294 4.28 0.13 -11.54
CA THR A 294 5.48 -0.38 -12.20
C THR A 294 6.53 0.72 -12.29
N ARG A 295 7.58 0.63 -11.50
CA ARG A 295 8.72 1.54 -11.62
C ARG A 295 9.56 1.16 -12.84
N TYR A 296 9.76 2.11 -13.75
CA TYR A 296 10.53 1.90 -14.97
C TYR A 296 11.94 2.48 -14.83
N GLU A 297 12.95 1.68 -15.11
CA GLU A 297 14.34 2.14 -15.24
C GLU A 297 14.60 2.54 -16.70
N ASP A 298 15.00 3.81 -16.93
CA ASP A 298 15.32 4.34 -18.25
C ASP A 298 16.69 3.82 -18.70
N LYS A 299 16.75 3.11 -19.80
CA LYS A 299 17.97 2.58 -20.42
C LYS A 299 18.37 3.35 -21.70
N GLY A 300 17.86 4.55 -21.91
CA GLY A 300 18.13 5.37 -23.09
C GLY A 300 19.55 5.96 -23.15
N MET A 301 20.18 6.23 -22.00
CA MET A 301 21.50 6.88 -21.94
C MET A 301 22.62 6.15 -22.69
N PRO A 302 22.79 4.82 -22.62
CA PRO A 302 23.79 4.12 -23.40
C PRO A 302 23.62 4.28 -24.92
N PHE A 303 22.36 4.25 -25.40
CA PHE A 303 22.06 4.45 -26.82
C PHE A 303 22.36 5.87 -27.26
N LEU A 304 22.08 6.87 -26.44
CA LEU A 304 22.40 8.27 -26.69
C LEU A 304 23.91 8.46 -26.80
N ALA A 305 24.67 7.96 -25.82
CA ALA A 305 26.13 8.09 -25.81
C ALA A 305 26.79 7.39 -27.01
N ALA A 306 26.36 6.18 -27.34
CA ALA A 306 26.88 5.46 -28.50
C ALA A 306 26.50 6.14 -29.82
N GLY A 307 25.27 6.66 -29.95
CA GLY A 307 24.83 7.39 -31.14
C GLY A 307 25.66 8.68 -31.37
N LEU A 308 25.89 9.46 -30.32
CA LEU A 308 26.73 10.66 -30.38
C LEU A 308 28.21 10.34 -30.71
N ALA A 309 28.75 9.28 -30.11
CA ALA A 309 30.12 8.83 -30.38
C ALA A 309 30.30 8.43 -31.86
N LEU A 310 29.34 7.74 -32.46
CA LEU A 310 29.38 7.37 -33.89
C LEU A 310 29.29 8.59 -34.80
N LEU A 311 28.47 9.59 -34.48
CA LEU A 311 28.34 10.81 -35.26
C LEU A 311 29.62 11.69 -35.14
N LEU A 312 30.22 11.75 -33.97
CA LEU A 312 31.51 12.42 -33.78
C LEU A 312 32.61 11.71 -34.57
N LEU A 313 32.67 10.40 -34.55
CA LEU A 313 33.61 9.61 -35.32
C LEU A 313 33.43 9.84 -36.83
N GLU A 314 32.18 9.88 -37.32
CA GLU A 314 31.89 10.22 -38.72
C GLU A 314 32.38 11.58 -39.08
N ALA A 315 32.12 12.61 -38.25
CA ALA A 315 32.56 13.97 -38.47
C ALA A 315 34.12 14.09 -38.51
N LEU A 316 34.81 13.41 -37.60
CA LEU A 316 36.28 13.34 -37.58
C LEU A 316 36.82 12.64 -38.83
N LEU A 317 36.25 11.49 -39.22
CA LEU A 317 36.66 10.82 -40.45
C LEU A 317 36.37 11.65 -41.70
N GLY A 318 35.24 12.38 -41.72
CA GLY A 318 34.90 13.33 -42.78
C GLY A 318 35.88 14.51 -42.90
N ALA A 319 36.50 14.94 -41.80
CA ALA A 319 37.52 15.96 -41.80
C ALA A 319 38.91 15.48 -42.30
N THR A 320 39.10 14.15 -42.36
CA THR A 320 40.34 13.51 -42.82
C THR A 320 40.30 13.21 -44.34
N ARG A 321 41.24 12.36 -44.80
CA ARG A 321 41.37 11.94 -46.21
C ARG A 321 40.12 11.24 -46.76
N LEU A 322 39.33 10.58 -45.88
CA LEU A 322 38.10 9.88 -46.27
C LEU A 322 37.00 10.83 -46.79
N GLY A 323 36.90 12.05 -46.24
CA GLY A 323 35.95 13.06 -46.67
C GLY A 323 36.37 13.79 -47.96
N ARG A 324 37.63 13.68 -48.40
CA ARG A 324 38.19 14.33 -49.58
C ARG A 324 38.39 13.39 -50.79
N LEU A 325 37.96 12.10 -50.65
CA LEU A 325 38.05 11.15 -51.77
C LEU A 325 37.05 11.54 -52.86
N PRO A 326 37.51 11.64 -54.13
CA PRO A 326 36.58 11.85 -55.25
C PRO A 326 35.62 10.66 -55.38
N ALA A 327 34.43 10.97 -55.79
CA ALA A 327 33.40 9.97 -55.99
C ALA A 327 33.64 9.08 -57.22
#